data_7867e245b816fa066d8b3a2704186178
#
_entry.id   7867e245b816fa066d8b3a2704186178
#
_cell.length_a   1.000
_cell.length_b   1.000
_cell.length_c   1.000
_cell.angle_alpha   90.00
_cell.angle_beta   90.00
_cell.angle_gamma   90.00
#
_symmetry.space_group_name_H-M   'P 1'
#
loop_
_entity.id
_entity.type
_entity.pdbx_description
1 polymer ?
#
loop_
_entity_poly.entity_id
_entity_poly.type
_entity_poly.pdbx_seq_one_letter_code
_entity_poly.pdbx_strand_id
1 'polypeptide(L)'
;MTFKERFFLGEIPFEDIDRYTSRWNFSDETCTLAAYLGLNGEEEDVWISQSDEALEALLEKEKAAYLACPTKILFTDLDGTLLNNNKEISPANREAIRLAREAGHIIVLTTGRPMASILPLAQDLQLDGPGSYIIGFNGSVVYDCGEQRFLMNRTISLDDVLSVFDAAEKAGIHCQPYEENHVLYLRDDEEGRSYFEHTHTPCQIIAGTDELSKEPNKLLLIDLHNRQKLEDFRAAVEPKFQGRIQFVFSSNTYLEVIPAGTSKGNALHFLCNYL
;
A
#
# COMPACT_ATOMS: atom_id res chain seq x y z
N MET A 1 5.64 -18.04 6.61
CA MET A 1 6.79 -17.53 7.40
C MET A 1 8.07 -17.99 6.74
N THR A 2 8.97 -17.05 6.49
CA THR A 2 10.31 -17.29 5.93
C THR A 2 11.24 -17.98 6.95
N PHE A 3 12.41 -18.39 6.48
CA PHE A 3 13.46 -18.87 7.38
C PHE A 3 13.84 -17.82 8.43
N LYS A 4 14.15 -16.57 7.99
CA LYS A 4 14.57 -15.47 8.88
C LYS A 4 13.53 -15.17 9.96
N GLU A 5 12.25 -15.11 9.61
CA GLU A 5 11.16 -14.87 10.59
C GLU A 5 11.15 -15.93 11.70
N ARG A 6 11.23 -17.21 11.33
CA ARG A 6 11.20 -18.31 12.31
C ARG A 6 12.49 -18.37 13.16
N PHE A 7 13.63 -18.07 12.53
CA PHE A 7 14.91 -17.96 13.24
C PHE A 7 14.86 -16.82 14.28
N PHE A 8 14.31 -15.66 13.94
CA PHE A 8 14.16 -14.52 14.86
C PHE A 8 13.22 -14.83 16.02
N LEU A 9 12.18 -15.61 15.79
CA LEU A 9 11.27 -16.09 16.84
C LEU A 9 11.88 -17.19 17.71
N GLY A 10 13.06 -17.70 17.36
CA GLY A 10 13.70 -18.80 18.09
C GLY A 10 13.04 -20.16 17.86
N GLU A 11 12.19 -20.30 16.83
CA GLU A 11 11.49 -21.55 16.50
C GLU A 11 12.42 -22.57 15.82
N ILE A 12 13.46 -22.09 15.13
CA ILE A 12 14.41 -22.91 14.39
C ILE A 12 15.83 -22.38 14.61
N PRO A 13 16.88 -23.24 14.56
CA PRO A 13 18.27 -22.82 14.57
C PRO A 13 18.72 -22.35 13.17
N PHE A 14 19.94 -21.74 13.09
CA PHE A 14 20.46 -21.23 11.82
C PHE A 14 20.69 -22.34 10.79
N GLU A 15 21.13 -23.51 11.20
CA GLU A 15 21.40 -24.66 10.33
C GLU A 15 20.19 -25.12 9.52
N ASP A 16 18.97 -24.78 9.95
CA ASP A 16 17.76 -25.04 9.18
C ASP A 16 17.71 -24.26 7.83
N ILE A 17 18.64 -23.31 7.61
CA ILE A 17 18.75 -22.58 6.32
C ILE A 17 18.95 -23.56 5.15
N ASP A 18 19.73 -24.63 5.34
CA ASP A 18 19.97 -25.67 4.33
C ASP A 18 18.68 -26.41 3.95
N ARG A 19 17.81 -26.62 4.92
CA ARG A 19 16.52 -27.25 4.69
C ARG A 19 15.57 -26.34 3.88
N TYR A 20 15.60 -25.04 4.14
CA TYR A 20 14.81 -24.06 3.38
C TYR A 20 15.36 -23.91 1.97
N THR A 21 16.69 -23.83 1.80
CA THR A 21 17.36 -23.79 0.50
C THR A 21 17.06 -25.03 -0.34
N SER A 22 17.12 -26.22 0.29
CA SER A 22 16.72 -27.47 -0.37
C SER A 22 15.26 -27.47 -0.82
N ARG A 23 14.36 -26.99 0.02
CA ARG A 23 12.93 -26.89 -0.34
C ARG A 23 12.71 -25.95 -1.51
N TRP A 24 13.35 -24.79 -1.52
CA TRP A 24 13.25 -23.85 -2.64
C TRP A 24 13.74 -24.47 -3.95
N ASN A 25 14.89 -25.14 -3.94
CA ASN A 25 15.45 -25.82 -5.10
C ASN A 25 14.52 -26.89 -5.74
N PHE A 26 13.66 -27.50 -4.96
CA PHE A 26 12.70 -28.53 -5.40
C PHE A 26 11.24 -28.04 -5.45
N SER A 27 11.01 -26.75 -5.32
CA SER A 27 9.68 -26.14 -5.42
C SER A 27 9.46 -25.45 -6.76
N ASP A 28 8.19 -25.14 -7.07
CA ASP A 28 7.80 -24.31 -8.22
C ASP A 28 7.76 -22.80 -7.87
N GLU A 29 8.45 -22.38 -6.81
CA GLU A 29 8.52 -20.98 -6.40
C GLU A 29 9.22 -20.12 -7.45
N THR A 30 8.66 -18.96 -7.76
CA THR A 30 9.18 -18.02 -8.77
C THR A 30 10.01 -16.89 -8.18
N CYS A 31 10.07 -16.78 -6.86
CA CYS A 31 10.88 -15.78 -6.16
C CYS A 31 12.36 -16.19 -6.07
N THR A 32 13.26 -15.24 -5.82
CA THR A 32 14.67 -15.53 -5.54
C THR A 32 14.82 -16.32 -4.24
N LEU A 33 15.94 -17.05 -4.09
CA LEU A 33 16.24 -17.76 -2.85
C LEU A 33 16.29 -16.79 -1.65
N ALA A 34 16.93 -15.63 -1.81
CA ALA A 34 16.97 -14.61 -0.75
C ALA A 34 15.57 -14.18 -0.32
N ALA A 35 14.68 -13.90 -1.27
CA ALA A 35 13.28 -13.55 -0.97
C ALA A 35 12.52 -14.70 -0.28
N TYR A 36 12.75 -15.94 -0.69
CA TYR A 36 12.16 -17.13 -0.05
C TYR A 36 12.63 -17.32 1.40
N LEU A 37 13.93 -17.07 1.65
CA LEU A 37 14.51 -17.10 2.98
C LEU A 37 14.12 -15.88 3.84
N GLY A 38 13.66 -14.79 3.24
CA GLY A 38 13.36 -13.52 3.89
C GLY A 38 14.59 -12.63 4.11
N LEU A 39 15.66 -12.85 3.35
CA LEU A 39 16.89 -12.06 3.40
C LEU A 39 16.74 -10.76 2.59
N ASN A 40 17.30 -9.68 3.08
CA ASN A 40 17.45 -8.43 2.34
C ASN A 40 18.75 -8.43 1.50
N GLY A 41 18.97 -7.38 0.69
CA GLY A 41 20.11 -7.32 -0.22
C GLY A 41 21.47 -7.29 0.51
N GLU A 42 21.58 -6.66 1.67
CA GLU A 42 22.81 -6.63 2.47
C GLU A 42 23.15 -8.03 3.04
N GLU A 43 22.14 -8.73 3.54
CA GLU A 43 22.28 -10.08 4.06
C GLU A 43 22.64 -11.08 2.96
N GLU A 44 22.00 -10.95 1.79
CA GLU A 44 22.34 -11.75 0.60
C GLU A 44 23.78 -11.48 0.15
N ASP A 45 24.20 -10.21 0.10
CA ASP A 45 25.57 -9.83 -0.26
C ASP A 45 26.60 -10.40 0.73
N VAL A 46 26.33 -10.34 2.04
CA VAL A 46 27.19 -10.95 3.07
C VAL A 46 27.28 -12.46 2.86
N TRP A 47 26.17 -13.11 2.63
CA TRP A 47 26.13 -14.56 2.41
C TRP A 47 26.94 -14.99 1.18
N ILE A 48 26.74 -14.31 0.05
CA ILE A 48 27.41 -14.64 -1.22
C ILE A 48 28.89 -14.28 -1.20
N SER A 49 29.25 -13.12 -0.61
CA SER A 49 30.61 -12.59 -0.69
C SER A 49 31.54 -13.08 0.44
N GLN A 50 30.98 -13.60 1.53
CA GLN A 50 31.76 -14.01 2.70
C GLN A 50 31.52 -15.50 3.03
N SER A 51 30.53 -15.82 3.89
CA SER A 51 30.26 -17.21 4.28
C SER A 51 28.93 -17.34 5.04
N ASP A 52 28.53 -18.60 5.29
CA ASP A 52 27.38 -18.93 6.14
C ASP A 52 27.55 -18.41 7.58
N GLU A 53 28.74 -18.50 8.13
CA GLU A 53 29.06 -18.03 9.49
C GLU A 53 28.95 -16.50 9.58
N ALA A 54 29.32 -15.79 8.49
CA ALA A 54 29.19 -14.33 8.44
C ALA A 54 27.70 -13.90 8.40
N LEU A 55 26.89 -14.62 7.62
CA LEU A 55 25.45 -14.42 7.61
C LEU A 55 24.82 -14.74 8.98
N GLU A 56 25.21 -15.87 9.59
CA GLU A 56 24.71 -16.25 10.93
C GLU A 56 25.02 -15.16 11.96
N ALA A 57 26.27 -14.69 12.01
CA ALA A 57 26.67 -13.63 12.93
C ALA A 57 25.89 -12.32 12.71
N LEU A 58 25.59 -11.96 11.45
CA LEU A 58 24.78 -10.81 11.12
C LEU A 58 23.33 -11.00 11.60
N LEU A 59 22.72 -12.15 11.28
CA LEU A 59 21.34 -12.45 11.67
C LEU A 59 21.18 -12.60 13.19
N GLU A 60 22.15 -13.17 13.91
CA GLU A 60 22.10 -13.22 15.39
C GLU A 60 22.18 -11.83 16.01
N LYS A 61 23.00 -10.93 15.45
CA LYS A 61 23.04 -9.53 15.89
C LYS A 61 21.70 -8.82 15.66
N GLU A 62 21.09 -9.01 14.49
CA GLU A 62 19.80 -8.45 14.18
C GLU A 62 18.68 -9.04 15.05
N LYS A 63 18.70 -10.36 15.28
CA LYS A 63 17.77 -11.05 16.18
C LYS A 63 17.87 -10.51 17.61
N ALA A 64 19.09 -10.29 18.12
CA ALA A 64 19.29 -9.71 19.43
C ALA A 64 18.69 -8.28 19.51
N ALA A 65 18.90 -7.46 18.48
CA ALA A 65 18.31 -6.13 18.38
C ALA A 65 16.78 -6.20 18.27
N TYR A 66 16.25 -7.13 17.47
CA TYR A 66 14.82 -7.37 17.33
C TYR A 66 14.16 -7.77 18.66
N LEU A 67 14.78 -8.67 19.41
CA LEU A 67 14.27 -9.15 20.71
C LEU A 67 14.40 -8.08 21.82
N ALA A 68 15.44 -7.23 21.74
CA ALA A 68 15.64 -6.14 22.68
C ALA A 68 14.67 -4.97 22.47
N CYS A 69 14.08 -4.85 21.27
CA CYS A 69 13.09 -3.81 20.98
C CYS A 69 11.74 -4.17 21.60
N PRO A 70 11.28 -3.47 22.64
CA PRO A 70 10.01 -3.80 23.31
C PRO A 70 8.80 -3.47 22.42
N THR A 71 8.92 -2.47 21.54
CA THR A 71 7.85 -2.01 20.65
C THR A 71 8.11 -2.44 19.22
N LYS A 72 7.14 -3.09 18.60
CA LYS A 72 7.15 -3.46 17.19
C LYS A 72 6.17 -2.61 16.41
N ILE A 73 6.38 -2.46 15.10
CA ILE A 73 5.46 -1.79 14.20
C ILE A 73 4.88 -2.85 13.27
N LEU A 74 3.56 -3.01 13.30
CA LEU A 74 2.82 -3.90 12.42
C LEU A 74 2.18 -3.08 11.30
N PHE A 75 2.63 -3.28 10.07
CA PHE A 75 1.98 -2.75 8.87
C PHE A 75 1.06 -3.82 8.29
N THR A 76 -0.22 -3.53 8.19
CA THR A 76 -1.18 -4.46 7.59
C THR A 76 -1.92 -3.82 6.42
N ASP A 77 -1.96 -4.53 5.29
CA ASP A 77 -2.85 -4.18 4.19
C ASP A 77 -4.29 -4.55 4.55
N LEU A 78 -5.25 -3.92 3.90
CA LEU A 78 -6.67 -4.14 4.14
C LEU A 78 -7.25 -5.23 3.23
N ASP A 79 -7.27 -4.98 1.93
CA ASP A 79 -8.00 -5.81 0.98
C ASP A 79 -7.23 -7.11 0.67
N GLY A 80 -7.85 -8.26 1.00
CA GLY A 80 -7.21 -9.56 0.82
C GLY A 80 -6.16 -9.91 1.87
N THR A 81 -5.98 -9.07 2.90
CA THR A 81 -5.06 -9.31 4.02
C THR A 81 -5.81 -9.25 5.35
N LEU A 82 -6.14 -8.05 5.84
CA LEU A 82 -6.90 -7.90 7.08
C LEU A 82 -8.39 -8.19 6.87
N LEU A 83 -8.92 -7.78 5.72
CA LEU A 83 -10.30 -7.99 5.30
C LEU A 83 -10.41 -9.30 4.49
N ASN A 84 -11.39 -10.12 4.82
CA ASN A 84 -11.76 -11.29 4.05
C ASN A 84 -12.52 -10.90 2.74
N ASN A 85 -12.95 -11.90 1.96
CA ASN A 85 -13.68 -11.66 0.72
C ASN A 85 -15.03 -10.97 0.92
N ASN A 86 -15.62 -11.04 2.11
CA ASN A 86 -16.85 -10.33 2.47
C ASN A 86 -16.60 -8.92 3.01
N LYS A 87 -15.34 -8.44 2.94
CA LYS A 87 -14.89 -7.15 3.50
C LYS A 87 -15.04 -7.05 5.02
N GLU A 88 -14.95 -8.17 5.71
CA GLU A 88 -15.05 -8.26 7.16
C GLU A 88 -13.70 -8.63 7.77
N ILE A 89 -13.46 -8.16 9.00
CA ILE A 89 -12.31 -8.57 9.81
C ILE A 89 -12.69 -9.76 10.65
N SER A 90 -11.92 -10.85 10.56
CA SER A 90 -12.17 -12.04 11.36
C SER A 90 -12.04 -11.75 12.87
N PRO A 91 -12.80 -12.46 13.74
CA PRO A 91 -12.64 -12.33 15.19
C PRO A 91 -11.19 -12.57 15.65
N ALA A 92 -10.48 -13.50 15.02
CA ALA A 92 -9.09 -13.80 15.35
C ALA A 92 -8.15 -12.62 15.02
N ASN A 93 -8.34 -11.95 13.86
CA ASN A 93 -7.56 -10.77 13.51
C ASN A 93 -7.87 -9.58 14.44
N ARG A 94 -9.13 -9.38 14.82
CA ARG A 94 -9.52 -8.35 15.80
C ARG A 94 -8.82 -8.56 17.14
N GLU A 95 -8.84 -9.78 17.62
CA GLU A 95 -8.21 -10.15 18.89
C GLU A 95 -6.68 -9.99 18.82
N ALA A 96 -6.05 -10.40 17.72
CA ALA A 96 -4.61 -10.24 17.54
C ALA A 96 -4.19 -8.75 17.51
N ILE A 97 -4.95 -7.90 16.83
CA ILE A 97 -4.71 -6.43 16.81
C ILE A 97 -4.88 -5.85 18.22
N ARG A 98 -5.94 -6.23 18.94
CA ARG A 98 -6.18 -5.78 20.31
C ARG A 98 -5.00 -6.15 21.22
N LEU A 99 -4.57 -7.41 21.21
CA LEU A 99 -3.44 -7.89 22.02
C LEU A 99 -2.12 -7.18 21.64
N ALA A 100 -1.85 -6.99 20.35
CA ALA A 100 -0.64 -6.29 19.90
C ALA A 100 -0.62 -4.85 20.41
N ARG A 101 -1.75 -4.14 20.34
CA ARG A 101 -1.89 -2.79 20.86
C ARG A 101 -1.71 -2.72 22.38
N GLU A 102 -2.35 -3.64 23.13
CA GLU A 102 -2.21 -3.71 24.60
C GLU A 102 -0.79 -4.04 25.05
N ALA A 103 -0.04 -4.76 24.22
CA ALA A 103 1.38 -5.00 24.42
C ALA A 103 2.28 -3.77 24.09
N GLY A 104 1.68 -2.65 23.69
CA GLY A 104 2.41 -1.42 23.36
C GLY A 104 3.02 -1.41 21.96
N HIS A 105 2.55 -2.27 21.06
CA HIS A 105 2.99 -2.28 19.65
C HIS A 105 2.24 -1.22 18.84
N ILE A 106 2.89 -0.71 17.79
CA ILE A 106 2.35 0.28 16.87
C ILE A 106 1.65 -0.45 15.72
N ILE A 107 0.40 -0.06 15.43
CA ILE A 107 -0.39 -0.65 14.35
C ILE A 107 -0.59 0.38 13.24
N VAL A 108 -0.29 -0.02 12.00
CA VAL A 108 -0.39 0.84 10.81
C VAL A 108 -1.29 0.16 9.78
N LEU A 109 -2.45 0.76 9.50
CA LEU A 109 -3.30 0.35 8.39
C LEU A 109 -2.72 0.92 7.09
N THR A 110 -2.42 0.06 6.11
CA THR A 110 -1.71 0.45 4.90
C THR A 110 -2.51 0.04 3.65
N THR A 111 -3.05 1.00 2.90
CA THR A 111 -4.00 0.67 1.82
C THR A 111 -4.01 1.70 0.67
N GLY A 112 -4.57 1.30 -0.48
CA GLY A 112 -4.90 2.21 -1.58
C GLY A 112 -6.20 2.99 -1.39
N ARG A 113 -6.96 2.72 -0.33
CA ARG A 113 -8.26 3.33 -0.07
C ARG A 113 -8.13 4.81 0.35
N PRO A 114 -9.18 5.64 0.13
CA PRO A 114 -9.25 6.99 0.64
C PRO A 114 -9.46 7.02 2.15
N MET A 115 -9.05 8.12 2.81
CA MET A 115 -9.16 8.28 4.26
C MET A 115 -10.58 8.09 4.78
N ALA A 116 -11.58 8.57 4.05
CA ALA A 116 -13.00 8.43 4.40
C ALA A 116 -13.45 6.97 4.61
N SER A 117 -12.86 6.03 3.89
CA SER A 117 -13.19 4.61 4.04
C SER A 117 -12.30 3.87 5.05
N ILE A 118 -11.17 4.48 5.45
CA ILE A 118 -10.24 3.86 6.41
C ILE A 118 -10.56 4.29 7.84
N LEU A 119 -10.90 5.56 8.06
CA LEU A 119 -11.16 6.09 9.40
C LEU A 119 -12.26 5.34 10.17
N PRO A 120 -13.43 5.01 9.56
CA PRO A 120 -14.44 4.20 10.26
C PRO A 120 -13.92 2.80 10.65
N LEU A 121 -13.06 2.19 9.81
CA LEU A 121 -12.45 0.90 10.10
C LEU A 121 -11.43 1.01 11.22
N ALA A 122 -10.63 2.07 11.25
CA ALA A 122 -9.70 2.35 12.33
C ALA A 122 -10.44 2.51 13.66
N GLN A 123 -11.57 3.24 13.67
CA GLN A 123 -12.43 3.39 14.86
C GLN A 123 -13.01 2.05 15.33
N ASP A 124 -13.53 1.25 14.40
CA ASP A 124 -14.08 -0.09 14.72
C ASP A 124 -13.01 -1.02 15.34
N LEU A 125 -11.75 -0.88 14.94
CA LEU A 125 -10.61 -1.58 15.52
C LEU A 125 -10.00 -0.89 16.76
N GLN A 126 -10.54 0.27 17.17
CA GLN A 126 -9.98 1.12 18.20
C GLN A 126 -8.53 1.57 17.89
N LEU A 127 -8.23 1.78 16.61
CA LEU A 127 -6.95 2.29 16.10
C LEU A 127 -7.02 3.80 15.76
N ASP A 128 -7.90 4.54 16.41
CA ASP A 128 -8.12 5.98 16.25
C ASP A 128 -7.41 6.82 17.32
N GLY A 129 -6.51 6.21 18.07
CA GLY A 129 -5.75 6.82 19.18
C GLY A 129 -4.23 6.69 19.03
N PRO A 130 -3.48 7.09 20.09
CA PRO A 130 -2.02 7.03 20.13
C PRO A 130 -1.45 5.64 19.82
N GLY A 131 -0.33 5.60 19.08
CA GLY A 131 0.32 4.36 18.67
C GLY A 131 -0.33 3.71 17.45
N SER A 132 -1.26 4.39 16.80
CA SER A 132 -1.91 3.92 15.57
C SER A 132 -1.71 4.93 14.44
N TYR A 133 -1.46 4.43 13.24
CA TYR A 133 -1.21 5.25 12.06
C TYR A 133 -1.94 4.68 10.84
N ILE A 134 -2.17 5.54 9.86
CA ILE A 134 -2.78 5.15 8.58
C ILE A 134 -1.86 5.57 7.43
N ILE A 135 -1.58 4.65 6.53
CA ILE A 135 -1.01 4.92 5.21
C ILE A 135 -2.13 4.72 4.20
N GLY A 136 -2.65 5.82 3.66
CA GLY A 136 -3.74 5.84 2.70
C GLY A 136 -3.28 6.19 1.28
N PHE A 137 -4.20 6.06 0.29
CA PHE A 137 -3.96 6.44 -1.10
C PHE A 137 -2.64 5.90 -1.66
N ASN A 138 -2.36 4.59 -1.45
CA ASN A 138 -1.12 3.92 -1.89
C ASN A 138 0.18 4.54 -1.34
N GLY A 139 0.11 5.26 -0.21
CA GLY A 139 1.25 5.93 0.39
C GLY A 139 1.35 7.42 0.07
N SER A 140 0.34 8.04 -0.56
CA SER A 140 0.28 9.50 -0.71
C SER A 140 0.05 10.19 0.63
N VAL A 141 -0.57 9.49 1.57
CA VAL A 141 -0.94 10.01 2.88
C VAL A 141 -0.34 9.14 3.99
N VAL A 142 0.23 9.78 5.01
CA VAL A 142 0.54 9.18 6.31
C VAL A 142 -0.15 10.03 7.38
N TYR A 143 -1.01 9.40 8.17
CA TYR A 143 -1.85 10.05 9.17
C TYR A 143 -1.57 9.50 10.56
N ASP A 144 -1.37 10.37 11.52
CA ASP A 144 -1.27 10.06 12.95
C ASP A 144 -2.66 10.08 13.57
N CYS A 145 -3.14 8.92 13.99
CA CYS A 145 -4.48 8.79 14.57
C CYS A 145 -4.55 9.40 15.99
N GLY A 146 -3.44 9.40 16.73
CA GLY A 146 -3.38 9.95 18.08
C GLY A 146 -3.42 11.47 18.07
N GLU A 147 -2.66 12.10 17.20
CA GLU A 147 -2.61 13.55 17.06
C GLU A 147 -3.64 14.10 16.04
N GLN A 148 -4.35 13.22 15.34
CA GLN A 148 -5.35 13.55 14.32
C GLN A 148 -4.81 14.51 13.24
N ARG A 149 -3.58 14.28 12.79
CA ARG A 149 -2.91 15.12 11.79
C ARG A 149 -2.20 14.31 10.70
N PHE A 150 -2.05 14.91 9.55
CA PHE A 150 -1.22 14.37 8.48
C PHE A 150 0.26 14.60 8.80
N LEU A 151 1.04 13.50 8.81
CA LEU A 151 2.51 13.55 8.84
C LEU A 151 3.06 13.74 7.43
N MET A 152 2.35 13.19 6.44
CA MET A 152 2.62 13.37 5.01
C MET A 152 1.30 13.44 4.26
N ASN A 153 1.18 14.39 3.35
CA ASN A 153 0.07 14.51 2.42
C ASN A 153 0.61 14.99 1.07
N ARG A 154 0.68 14.08 0.10
CA ARG A 154 1.12 14.35 -1.27
C ARG A 154 -0.09 14.43 -2.18
N THR A 155 -0.16 15.50 -2.96
CA THR A 155 -1.26 15.79 -3.88
C THR A 155 -0.76 15.88 -5.32
N ILE A 156 -1.68 15.78 -6.26
CA ILE A 156 -1.45 16.05 -7.68
C ILE A 156 -1.87 17.51 -7.92
N SER A 157 -1.01 18.30 -8.59
CA SER A 157 -1.35 19.68 -8.90
C SER A 157 -2.60 19.79 -9.78
N LEU A 158 -3.41 20.84 -9.60
CA LEU A 158 -4.61 21.04 -10.41
C LEU A 158 -4.30 21.08 -11.91
N ASP A 159 -3.17 21.65 -12.33
CA ASP A 159 -2.76 21.68 -13.73
C ASP A 159 -2.54 20.26 -14.29
N ASP A 160 -1.91 19.39 -13.52
CA ASP A 160 -1.71 17.98 -13.90
C ASP A 160 -3.05 17.21 -13.89
N VAL A 161 -3.92 17.47 -12.91
CA VAL A 161 -5.27 16.90 -12.86
C VAL A 161 -6.06 17.26 -14.11
N LEU A 162 -6.13 18.55 -14.47
CA LEU A 162 -6.83 19.04 -15.66
C LEU A 162 -6.25 18.44 -16.95
N SER A 163 -4.93 18.32 -17.02
CA SER A 163 -4.25 17.72 -18.18
C SER A 163 -4.56 16.24 -18.35
N VAL A 164 -4.64 15.48 -17.25
CA VAL A 164 -5.03 14.06 -17.27
C VAL A 164 -6.50 13.92 -17.65
N PHE A 165 -7.36 14.77 -17.08
CA PHE A 165 -8.79 14.78 -17.38
C PHE A 165 -9.08 15.03 -18.86
N ASP A 166 -8.48 16.08 -19.43
CA ASP A 166 -8.63 16.42 -20.85
C ASP A 166 -8.13 15.27 -21.77
N ALA A 167 -7.02 14.63 -21.40
CA ALA A 167 -6.52 13.49 -22.15
C ALA A 167 -7.46 12.27 -22.04
N ALA A 168 -8.03 12.00 -20.86
CA ALA A 168 -8.97 10.90 -20.64
C ALA A 168 -10.28 11.10 -21.39
N GLU A 169 -10.83 12.32 -21.39
CA GLU A 169 -12.02 12.68 -22.17
C GLU A 169 -11.82 12.46 -23.66
N LYS A 170 -10.68 12.90 -24.21
CA LYS A 170 -10.35 12.70 -25.63
C LYS A 170 -10.20 11.22 -25.98
N ALA A 171 -9.75 10.40 -25.04
CA ALA A 171 -9.62 8.95 -25.22
C ALA A 171 -10.93 8.19 -24.92
N GLY A 172 -11.96 8.86 -24.42
CA GLY A 172 -13.21 8.24 -24.01
C GLY A 172 -13.02 7.28 -22.82
N ILE A 173 -12.12 7.61 -21.89
CA ILE A 173 -11.83 6.88 -20.65
C ILE A 173 -12.48 7.60 -19.50
N HIS A 174 -13.17 6.87 -18.61
CA HIS A 174 -13.69 7.45 -17.37
C HIS A 174 -12.54 7.89 -16.48
N CYS A 175 -12.63 9.11 -15.92
CA CYS A 175 -11.62 9.67 -15.02
C CYS A 175 -12.31 10.31 -13.82
N GLN A 176 -11.86 9.96 -12.61
CA GLN A 176 -12.40 10.48 -11.37
C GLN A 176 -11.29 10.84 -10.38
N PRO A 177 -11.16 12.11 -9.96
CA PRO A 177 -10.37 12.50 -8.80
C PRO A 177 -11.09 12.15 -7.50
N TYR A 178 -10.30 11.94 -6.46
CA TYR A 178 -10.81 11.76 -5.10
C TYR A 178 -10.78 13.09 -4.35
N GLU A 179 -11.92 13.52 -3.87
CA GLU A 179 -12.02 14.59 -2.89
C GLU A 179 -12.50 14.02 -1.56
N GLU A 180 -11.85 14.35 -0.46
CA GLU A 180 -12.16 13.95 0.91
C GLU A 180 -13.01 12.67 1.08
N ASN A 181 -14.33 12.77 0.87
CA ASN A 181 -15.29 11.70 1.13
C ASN A 181 -16.03 11.21 -0.13
N HIS A 182 -15.70 11.73 -1.32
CA HIS A 182 -16.40 11.40 -2.56
C HIS A 182 -15.43 11.45 -3.76
N VAL A 183 -15.91 10.97 -4.89
CA VAL A 183 -15.23 11.09 -6.18
C VAL A 183 -16.03 12.02 -7.09
N LEU A 184 -15.33 12.71 -7.99
CA LEU A 184 -15.94 13.62 -8.96
C LEU A 184 -15.78 13.05 -10.37
N TYR A 185 -16.82 13.16 -11.21
CA TYR A 185 -16.71 12.83 -12.64
C TYR A 185 -17.73 13.63 -13.49
N LEU A 186 -17.45 13.72 -14.80
CA LEU A 186 -18.18 14.59 -15.71
C LEU A 186 -19.50 14.01 -16.21
N ARG A 187 -19.71 12.69 -16.12
CA ARG A 187 -20.90 12.03 -16.68
C ARG A 187 -21.26 10.77 -15.92
N ASP A 188 -22.56 10.47 -15.92
CA ASP A 188 -23.09 9.20 -15.43
C ASP A 188 -22.88 8.11 -16.49
N ASP A 189 -21.79 7.35 -16.36
CA ASP A 189 -21.44 6.24 -17.23
C ASP A 189 -21.45 4.89 -16.48
N GLU A 190 -21.18 3.81 -17.22
CA GLU A 190 -21.15 2.45 -16.66
C GLU A 190 -20.02 2.30 -15.64
N GLU A 191 -18.86 2.89 -15.92
CA GLU A 191 -17.68 2.84 -15.09
C GLU A 191 -17.91 3.45 -13.72
N GLY A 192 -18.48 4.65 -13.68
CA GLY A 192 -18.82 5.37 -12.43
C GLY A 192 -19.86 4.60 -11.60
N ARG A 193 -20.90 4.06 -12.24
CA ARG A 193 -21.91 3.23 -11.56
C ARG A 193 -21.29 1.93 -11.01
N SER A 194 -20.52 1.22 -11.81
CA SER A 194 -19.83 0.00 -11.38
C SER A 194 -18.87 0.28 -10.20
N TYR A 195 -18.14 1.39 -10.26
CA TYR A 195 -17.28 1.80 -9.14
C TYR A 195 -18.07 2.02 -7.85
N PHE A 196 -19.20 2.75 -7.93
CA PHE A 196 -20.07 2.98 -6.78
C PHE A 196 -20.64 1.67 -6.21
N GLU A 197 -21.13 0.78 -7.05
CA GLU A 197 -21.67 -0.54 -6.62
C GLU A 197 -20.65 -1.38 -5.86
N HIS A 198 -19.39 -1.31 -6.25
CA HIS A 198 -18.31 -2.10 -5.62
C HIS A 198 -17.73 -1.45 -4.37
N THR A 199 -17.70 -0.13 -4.29
CA THR A 199 -17.00 0.61 -3.23
C THR A 199 -17.92 1.33 -2.27
N HIS A 200 -19.14 1.60 -2.68
CA HIS A 200 -20.10 2.50 -1.99
C HIS A 200 -19.53 3.89 -1.70
N THR A 201 -18.49 4.29 -2.44
CA THR A 201 -17.91 5.63 -2.32
C THR A 201 -18.88 6.65 -2.92
N PRO A 202 -19.32 7.67 -2.17
CA PRO A 202 -20.17 8.71 -2.71
C PRO A 202 -19.55 9.35 -3.96
N CYS A 203 -20.39 9.70 -4.91
CA CYS A 203 -19.96 10.34 -6.15
C CYS A 203 -20.77 11.62 -6.39
N GLN A 204 -20.12 12.57 -7.06
CA GLN A 204 -20.76 13.80 -7.52
C GLN A 204 -20.44 14.00 -9.00
N ILE A 205 -21.50 14.22 -9.80
CA ILE A 205 -21.33 14.61 -11.19
C ILE A 205 -21.18 16.13 -11.22
N ILE A 206 -20.10 16.59 -11.84
CA ILE A 206 -19.78 18.01 -12.05
C ILE A 206 -20.07 18.41 -13.50
N ALA A 207 -20.42 19.67 -13.71
CA ALA A 207 -20.76 20.18 -15.04
C ALA A 207 -19.52 20.44 -15.91
N GLY A 208 -18.38 20.69 -15.28
CA GLY A 208 -17.12 20.93 -15.96
C GLY A 208 -15.91 20.84 -15.01
N THR A 209 -14.73 20.79 -15.58
CA THR A 209 -13.47 20.71 -14.83
C THR A 209 -13.14 21.99 -14.06
N ASP A 210 -13.81 23.10 -14.33
CA ASP A 210 -13.74 24.37 -13.59
C ASP A 210 -14.29 24.26 -12.15
N GLU A 211 -15.09 23.24 -11.87
CA GLU A 211 -15.53 22.92 -10.51
C GLU A 211 -14.45 22.20 -9.66
N LEU A 212 -13.40 21.68 -10.28
CA LEU A 212 -12.28 21.07 -9.58
C LEU A 212 -11.46 22.15 -8.87
N SER A 213 -11.50 22.16 -7.56
CA SER A 213 -10.88 23.23 -6.75
C SER A 213 -9.79 22.71 -5.79
N LYS A 214 -9.66 21.40 -5.61
CA LYS A 214 -8.72 20.78 -4.70
C LYS A 214 -7.73 19.89 -5.44
N GLU A 215 -6.52 19.86 -4.94
CA GLU A 215 -5.48 18.94 -5.39
C GLU A 215 -5.72 17.55 -4.79
N PRO A 216 -6.10 16.53 -5.57
CA PRO A 216 -6.39 15.20 -5.05
C PRO A 216 -5.10 14.42 -4.76
N ASN A 217 -5.20 13.44 -3.86
CA ASN A 217 -4.13 12.48 -3.64
C ASN A 217 -4.05 11.41 -4.74
N LYS A 218 -5.13 11.22 -5.49
CA LYS A 218 -5.25 10.20 -6.53
C LYS A 218 -6.32 10.57 -7.55
N LEU A 219 -6.06 10.20 -8.83
CA LEU A 219 -7.11 10.03 -9.85
C LEU A 219 -7.26 8.54 -10.14
N LEU A 220 -8.44 8.12 -10.54
CA LEU A 220 -8.70 6.78 -11.04
C LEU A 220 -9.25 6.87 -12.46
N LEU A 221 -8.58 6.17 -13.36
CA LEU A 221 -9.02 5.96 -14.73
C LEU A 221 -9.62 4.56 -14.84
N ILE A 222 -10.80 4.44 -15.42
CA ILE A 222 -11.54 3.18 -15.51
C ILE A 222 -11.91 2.90 -16.96
N ASP A 223 -11.68 1.68 -17.41
CA ASP A 223 -12.29 1.08 -18.59
C ASP A 223 -12.60 -0.38 -18.25
N LEU A 224 -13.88 -0.73 -18.17
CA LEU A 224 -14.33 -2.05 -17.73
C LEU A 224 -14.10 -3.13 -18.78
N HIS A 225 -13.92 -2.74 -20.05
CA HIS A 225 -13.99 -3.65 -21.19
C HIS A 225 -12.68 -3.78 -21.96
N ASN A 226 -11.78 -2.78 -21.84
CA ASN A 226 -10.59 -2.71 -22.69
C ASN A 226 -9.34 -2.29 -21.93
N ARG A 227 -8.67 -3.28 -21.34
CA ARG A 227 -7.37 -3.08 -20.67
C ARG A 227 -6.33 -2.44 -21.60
N GLN A 228 -6.27 -2.86 -22.87
CA GLN A 228 -5.29 -2.35 -23.82
C GLN A 228 -5.43 -0.85 -24.04
N LYS A 229 -6.67 -0.33 -24.02
CA LYS A 229 -6.92 1.12 -24.11
C LYS A 229 -6.30 1.89 -22.94
N LEU A 230 -6.36 1.35 -21.72
CA LEU A 230 -5.69 1.95 -20.57
C LEU A 230 -4.14 1.88 -20.70
N GLU A 231 -3.60 0.79 -21.26
CA GLU A 231 -2.16 0.65 -21.51
C GLU A 231 -1.66 1.62 -22.58
N ASP A 232 -2.39 1.75 -23.68
CA ASP A 232 -2.09 2.70 -24.76
C ASP A 232 -2.17 4.14 -24.25
N PHE A 233 -3.20 4.44 -23.47
CA PHE A 233 -3.35 5.74 -22.81
C PHE A 233 -2.15 6.05 -21.91
N ARG A 234 -1.80 5.12 -21.02
CA ARG A 234 -0.64 5.26 -20.15
C ARG A 234 0.64 5.54 -20.95
N ALA A 235 0.91 4.73 -21.96
CA ALA A 235 2.10 4.89 -22.80
C ALA A 235 2.19 6.25 -23.51
N ALA A 236 1.04 6.80 -23.94
CA ALA A 236 0.96 8.09 -24.63
C ALA A 236 1.02 9.31 -23.70
N VAL A 237 0.53 9.16 -22.46
CA VAL A 237 0.25 10.28 -21.56
C VAL A 237 1.30 10.39 -20.45
N GLU A 238 1.71 9.29 -19.79
CA GLU A 238 2.67 9.30 -18.68
C GLU A 238 3.99 10.03 -18.97
N PRO A 239 4.60 9.93 -20.17
CA PRO A 239 5.85 10.64 -20.46
C PRO A 239 5.76 12.18 -20.34
N LYS A 240 4.58 12.76 -20.48
CA LYS A 240 4.34 14.20 -20.37
C LYS A 240 4.44 14.70 -18.92
N PHE A 241 4.31 13.80 -17.96
CA PHE A 241 4.27 14.09 -16.52
C PHE A 241 5.49 13.57 -15.77
N GLN A 242 6.58 13.27 -16.48
CA GLN A 242 7.78 12.67 -15.90
C GLN A 242 8.26 13.41 -14.64
N GLY A 243 8.37 12.67 -13.53
CA GLY A 243 8.84 13.20 -12.25
C GLY A 243 7.78 13.92 -11.39
N ARG A 244 6.54 14.11 -11.90
CA ARG A 244 5.45 14.75 -11.13
C ARG A 244 4.40 13.77 -10.69
N ILE A 245 3.90 12.95 -11.61
CA ILE A 245 2.92 11.89 -11.34
C ILE A 245 3.35 10.57 -11.98
N GLN A 246 2.78 9.47 -11.52
CA GLN A 246 3.01 8.12 -12.06
C GLN A 246 1.68 7.40 -12.23
N PHE A 247 1.64 6.47 -13.18
CA PHE A 247 0.46 5.70 -13.55
C PHE A 247 0.67 4.23 -13.16
N VAL A 248 -0.19 3.71 -12.27
CA VAL A 248 -0.05 2.36 -11.72
C VAL A 248 -1.34 1.58 -11.88
N PHE A 249 -1.26 0.38 -12.44
CA PHE A 249 -2.42 -0.50 -12.49
C PHE A 249 -2.67 -1.16 -11.14
N SER A 250 -3.88 -1.03 -10.60
CA SER A 250 -4.34 -1.76 -9.41
C SER A 250 -5.23 -2.95 -9.75
N SER A 251 -5.76 -2.99 -10.97
CA SER A 251 -6.52 -4.13 -11.52
C SER A 251 -6.44 -4.12 -13.05
N ASN A 252 -7.13 -5.07 -13.69
CA ASN A 252 -7.24 -5.07 -15.16
C ASN A 252 -8.04 -3.90 -15.72
N THR A 253 -8.90 -3.29 -14.92
CA THR A 253 -9.84 -2.25 -15.33
C THR A 253 -9.54 -0.88 -14.71
N TYR A 254 -8.55 -0.81 -13.79
CA TYR A 254 -8.22 0.39 -13.02
C TYR A 254 -6.78 0.82 -13.25
N LEU A 255 -6.60 2.04 -13.72
CA LEU A 255 -5.33 2.73 -13.83
C LEU A 255 -5.32 3.93 -12.87
N GLU A 256 -4.55 3.85 -11.82
CA GLU A 256 -4.42 4.89 -10.81
C GLU A 256 -3.34 5.89 -11.20
N VAL A 257 -3.63 7.18 -11.01
CA VAL A 257 -2.67 8.27 -11.15
C VAL A 257 -2.40 8.82 -9.76
N ILE A 258 -1.14 8.78 -9.35
CA ILE A 258 -0.68 9.18 -8.02
C ILE A 258 0.56 10.07 -8.12
N PRO A 259 0.90 10.87 -7.11
CA PRO A 259 2.13 11.67 -7.11
C PRO A 259 3.37 10.79 -7.32
N ALA A 260 4.34 11.26 -8.08
CA ALA A 260 5.57 10.52 -8.36
C ALA A 260 6.34 10.18 -7.07
N GLY A 261 6.98 9.01 -7.06
CA GLY A 261 7.69 8.50 -5.88
C GLY A 261 6.79 8.09 -4.72
N THR A 262 5.48 7.99 -4.95
CA THR A 262 4.52 7.49 -3.97
C THR A 262 4.43 5.97 -4.06
N SER A 263 4.58 5.31 -2.92
CA SER A 263 4.30 3.88 -2.75
C SER A 263 4.05 3.57 -1.29
N LYS A 264 3.35 2.46 -1.00
CA LYS A 264 3.20 1.95 0.38
C LYS A 264 4.57 1.76 1.05
N GLY A 265 5.57 1.23 0.32
CA GLY A 265 6.94 1.03 0.81
C GLY A 265 7.63 2.33 1.20
N ASN A 266 7.57 3.37 0.36
CA ASN A 266 8.17 4.67 0.67
C ASN A 266 7.49 5.34 1.87
N ALA A 267 6.17 5.23 1.99
CA ALA A 267 5.43 5.73 3.14
C ALA A 267 5.76 4.96 4.44
N LEU A 268 5.94 3.64 4.34
CA LEU A 268 6.42 2.79 5.43
C LEU A 268 7.81 3.26 5.92
N HIS A 269 8.77 3.42 5.01
CA HIS A 269 10.11 3.92 5.35
C HIS A 269 10.06 5.32 5.98
N PHE A 270 9.23 6.22 5.43
CA PHE A 270 9.02 7.53 6.04
C PHE A 270 8.52 7.42 7.48
N LEU A 271 7.51 6.59 7.74
CA LEU A 271 6.94 6.44 9.09
C LEU A 271 7.93 5.77 10.05
N CYS A 272 8.68 4.75 9.62
CA CYS A 272 9.74 4.13 10.42
C CYS A 272 10.81 5.14 10.85
N ASN A 273 11.25 6.01 9.91
CA ASN A 273 12.22 7.06 10.22
C ASN A 273 11.65 8.14 11.16
N TYR A 274 10.36 8.45 11.04
CA TYR A 274 9.69 9.41 11.89
C TYR A 274 9.58 8.90 13.35
N LEU A 275 9.31 7.61 13.52
CA LEU A 275 9.14 6.96 14.82
C LEU A 275 10.47 6.57 15.48
#